data_476340a1f50f86bc592d4bf6bddeb83a
#
_entry.id   476340a1f50f86bc592d4bf6bddeb83a
#
_cell.length_a   1.000
_cell.length_b   1.000
_cell.length_c   1.000
_cell.angle_alpha   90.00
_cell.angle_beta   90.00
_cell.angle_gamma   90.00
#
_symmetry.space_group_name_H-M   'P 1'
#
loop_
_entity.id
_entity.type
_entity.pdbx_description
1 polymer ?
#
loop_
_entity_poly.entity_id
_entity_poly.type
_entity_poly.pdbx_seq_one_letter_code
_entity_poly.pdbx_strand_id
1 'polypeptide(L)'
;MNTQLIDPYEYTSVVKSLREFFDSKSFQEVHTQNRLSILAACEDPTTVATYEYQGQIWPLPQTGQMWLEYELLTKPDLQGCYCLSTSYRQEQNPLPGRHDVIFPMFEFESHGDFDDLLTMENDLCKHLGFKCDFNLAPYDDLDFPGGMYQSVLAKYTGTELDAHHEEKMYQEYGDVFFLTRFPETTSPFWNMKISEERGPKNMKLANKCDVIMGGMET
;
A
#
# COMPACT_ATOMS: atom_id res chain seq x y z
N MET A 1 -23.72 5.38 -9.26
CA MET A 1 -22.38 5.53 -8.66
C MET A 1 -22.22 6.98 -8.24
N ASN A 2 -22.01 7.22 -6.95
CA ASN A 2 -21.64 8.57 -6.50
C ASN A 2 -20.13 8.68 -6.70
N THR A 3 -19.70 9.22 -7.84
CA THR A 3 -18.29 9.43 -8.13
C THR A 3 -17.85 10.65 -7.33
N GLN A 4 -17.08 10.45 -6.29
CA GLN A 4 -16.45 11.56 -5.58
C GLN A 4 -15.44 12.20 -6.53
N LEU A 5 -15.62 13.48 -6.81
CA LEU A 5 -14.69 14.21 -7.66
C LEU A 5 -13.46 14.60 -6.84
N ILE A 6 -12.28 14.32 -7.38
CA ILE A 6 -11.00 14.71 -6.78
C ILE A 6 -10.84 16.24 -6.95
N ASP A 7 -10.60 16.93 -5.85
CA ASP A 7 -10.26 18.35 -5.92
C ASP A 7 -8.89 18.55 -6.60
N PRO A 8 -8.79 19.36 -7.65
CA PRO A 8 -7.57 19.50 -8.41
C PRO A 8 -6.44 20.23 -7.66
N TYR A 9 -6.77 21.04 -6.67
CA TYR A 9 -5.75 21.74 -5.86
C TYR A 9 -5.14 20.81 -4.83
N GLU A 10 -5.99 20.04 -4.14
CA GLU A 10 -5.54 19.01 -3.18
C GLU A 10 -4.73 17.93 -3.90
N TYR A 11 -5.24 17.39 -5.00
CA TYR A 11 -4.52 16.44 -5.83
C TYR A 11 -3.13 16.95 -6.25
N THR A 12 -3.09 18.19 -6.76
CA THR A 12 -1.82 18.80 -7.20
C THR A 12 -0.84 18.91 -6.02
N SER A 13 -1.33 19.32 -4.85
CA SER A 13 -0.50 19.49 -3.66
C SER A 13 0.10 18.16 -3.21
N VAL A 14 -0.73 17.12 -3.09
CA VAL A 14 -0.30 15.78 -2.67
C VAL A 14 0.68 15.18 -3.66
N VAL A 15 0.35 15.17 -4.97
CA VAL A 15 1.23 14.58 -5.99
C VAL A 15 2.59 15.30 -6.08
N LYS A 16 2.64 16.62 -5.92
CA LYS A 16 3.91 17.35 -5.87
C LYS A 16 4.73 16.94 -4.66
N SER A 17 4.12 16.86 -3.48
CA SER A 17 4.80 16.46 -2.25
C SER A 17 5.37 15.05 -2.36
N LEU A 18 4.60 14.10 -2.92
CA LEU A 18 5.06 12.73 -3.17
C LEU A 18 6.27 12.70 -4.11
N ARG A 19 6.20 13.42 -5.24
CA ARG A 19 7.34 13.51 -6.17
C ARG A 19 8.57 14.14 -5.51
N GLU A 20 8.41 15.24 -4.79
CA GLU A 20 9.52 15.91 -4.07
C GLU A 20 10.20 14.95 -3.08
N PHE A 21 9.42 14.12 -2.38
CA PHE A 21 9.97 13.13 -1.47
C PHE A 21 10.83 12.10 -2.19
N PHE A 22 10.29 11.43 -3.21
CA PHE A 22 11.00 10.37 -3.93
C PHE A 22 12.16 10.89 -4.78
N ASP A 23 12.03 12.07 -5.39
CA ASP A 23 13.11 12.76 -6.09
C ASP A 23 14.28 13.07 -5.15
N SER A 24 13.99 13.48 -3.91
CA SER A 24 15.03 13.73 -2.88
C SER A 24 15.82 12.47 -2.51
N LYS A 25 15.24 11.30 -2.68
CA LYS A 25 15.86 9.99 -2.47
C LYS A 25 16.48 9.40 -3.76
N SER A 26 16.55 10.19 -4.83
CA SER A 26 17.11 9.81 -6.14
C SER A 26 16.34 8.67 -6.85
N PHE A 27 15.06 8.53 -6.56
CA PHE A 27 14.20 7.60 -7.27
C PHE A 27 13.84 8.16 -8.65
N GLN A 28 13.52 7.27 -9.58
CA GLN A 28 13.14 7.65 -10.94
C GLN A 28 11.64 7.46 -11.18
N GLU A 29 10.97 8.49 -11.73
CA GLU A 29 9.59 8.32 -12.16
C GLU A 29 9.52 7.43 -13.40
N VAL A 30 8.70 6.39 -13.36
CA VAL A 30 8.54 5.42 -14.43
C VAL A 30 7.13 5.52 -15.02
N HIS A 31 7.05 5.50 -16.36
CA HIS A 31 5.77 5.36 -17.03
C HIS A 31 5.40 3.88 -17.15
N THR A 32 4.37 3.46 -16.42
CA THR A 32 3.86 2.09 -16.46
C THR A 32 3.17 1.80 -17.80
N GLN A 33 3.45 0.63 -18.37
CA GLN A 33 2.92 0.24 -19.68
C GLN A 33 1.74 -0.73 -19.53
N ASN A 34 0.53 -0.21 -19.60
CA ASN A 34 -0.71 -0.94 -19.33
C ASN A 34 -1.04 -2.07 -20.34
N ARG A 35 -0.23 -2.25 -21.37
CA ARG A 35 -0.44 -3.27 -22.42
C ARG A 35 0.12 -4.65 -22.10
N LEU A 36 0.78 -4.84 -20.97
CA LEU A 36 1.36 -6.12 -20.58
C LEU A 36 0.48 -6.80 -19.54
N SER A 37 -0.18 -7.88 -19.92
CA SER A 37 -1.21 -8.53 -19.11
C SER A 37 -0.71 -9.02 -17.74
N ILE A 38 0.52 -9.55 -17.69
CA ILE A 38 1.10 -10.05 -16.43
C ILE A 38 1.37 -8.96 -15.39
N LEU A 39 1.41 -7.71 -15.83
CA LEU A 39 1.72 -6.55 -15.01
C LEU A 39 0.45 -5.76 -14.60
N ALA A 40 -0.73 -6.34 -14.81
CA ALA A 40 -2.00 -5.67 -14.56
C ALA A 40 -2.54 -5.89 -13.14
N ALA A 41 -2.19 -7.00 -12.50
CA ALA A 41 -2.69 -7.37 -11.18
C ALA A 41 -1.60 -7.97 -10.31
N CYS A 42 -1.53 -7.60 -9.06
CA CYS A 42 -0.65 -8.22 -8.06
C CYS A 42 -1.44 -8.91 -6.93
N GLU A 43 -2.66 -8.47 -6.63
CA GLU A 43 -3.42 -8.90 -5.47
C GLU A 43 -4.55 -9.86 -5.82
N ASP A 44 -5.57 -9.36 -6.49
CA ASP A 44 -6.78 -10.13 -6.81
C ASP A 44 -7.02 -10.24 -8.31
N PRO A 45 -6.59 -11.34 -8.93
CA PRO A 45 -6.82 -11.56 -10.35
C PRO A 45 -8.30 -11.71 -10.73
N THR A 46 -9.20 -11.92 -9.76
CA THR A 46 -10.65 -12.05 -10.02
C THR A 46 -11.34 -10.71 -10.25
N THR A 47 -10.71 -9.62 -9.84
CA THR A 47 -11.23 -8.24 -9.99
C THR A 47 -10.60 -7.49 -11.17
N VAL A 48 -9.84 -8.18 -12.04
CA VAL A 48 -9.25 -7.59 -13.25
C VAL A 48 -10.33 -7.29 -14.27
N ALA A 49 -10.54 -6.00 -14.55
CA ALA A 49 -11.36 -5.55 -15.67
C ALA A 49 -10.60 -5.68 -16.99
N THR A 50 -11.32 -5.85 -18.09
CA THR A 50 -10.72 -5.92 -19.43
C THR A 50 -11.39 -4.95 -20.38
N TYR A 51 -10.67 -4.56 -21.44
CA TYR A 51 -11.19 -3.76 -22.53
C TYR A 51 -10.77 -4.34 -23.89
N GLU A 52 -11.60 -4.12 -24.89
CA GLU A 52 -11.29 -4.52 -26.26
C GLU A 52 -10.68 -3.32 -27.03
N TYR A 53 -9.55 -3.54 -27.66
CA TYR A 53 -8.91 -2.55 -28.49
C TYR A 53 -8.21 -3.22 -29.69
N GLN A 54 -8.54 -2.77 -30.87
CA GLN A 54 -8.02 -3.29 -32.16
C GLN A 54 -8.15 -4.83 -32.30
N GLY A 55 -9.30 -5.38 -31.89
CA GLY A 55 -9.59 -6.79 -31.97
C GLY A 55 -8.84 -7.68 -30.99
N GLN A 56 -8.23 -7.08 -29.96
CA GLN A 56 -7.57 -7.79 -28.85
C GLN A 56 -8.18 -7.37 -27.53
N ILE A 57 -8.25 -8.32 -26.60
CA ILE A 57 -8.69 -8.08 -25.23
C ILE A 57 -7.48 -7.81 -24.35
N TRP A 58 -7.47 -6.71 -23.66
CA TRP A 58 -6.43 -6.24 -22.77
C TRP A 58 -6.97 -6.08 -21.34
N PRO A 59 -6.17 -6.39 -20.31
CA PRO A 59 -6.53 -6.05 -18.94
C PRO A 59 -6.38 -4.56 -18.69
N LEU A 60 -7.25 -4.01 -17.85
CA LEU A 60 -7.01 -2.73 -17.20
C LEU A 60 -6.12 -2.95 -15.96
N PRO A 61 -5.15 -2.07 -15.70
CA PRO A 61 -4.23 -2.26 -14.59
C PRO A 61 -4.91 -2.04 -13.24
N GLN A 62 -4.58 -2.87 -12.26
CA GLN A 62 -4.91 -2.66 -10.85
C GLN A 62 -3.77 -1.94 -10.12
N THR A 63 -2.54 -2.08 -10.61
CA THR A 63 -1.32 -1.58 -9.99
C THR A 63 -0.23 -1.36 -11.04
N GLY A 64 0.70 -0.48 -10.75
CA GLY A 64 1.97 -0.33 -11.48
C GLY A 64 3.12 -1.13 -10.86
N GLN A 65 2.93 -1.74 -9.69
CA GLN A 65 3.98 -2.38 -8.90
C GLN A 65 4.80 -3.40 -9.69
N MET A 66 4.13 -4.34 -10.36
CA MET A 66 4.82 -5.36 -11.15
C MET A 66 5.71 -4.78 -12.26
N TRP A 67 5.35 -3.60 -12.79
CA TRP A 67 6.18 -2.89 -13.74
C TRP A 67 7.37 -2.22 -13.05
N LEU A 68 7.19 -1.66 -11.87
CA LEU A 68 8.28 -1.07 -11.08
C LEU A 68 9.30 -2.14 -10.68
N GLU A 69 8.85 -3.32 -10.24
CA GLU A 69 9.74 -4.48 -9.99
C GLU A 69 10.54 -4.87 -11.24
N TYR A 70 9.88 -4.92 -12.40
CA TYR A 70 10.56 -5.20 -13.67
C TYR A 70 11.66 -4.17 -13.97
N GLU A 71 11.39 -2.89 -13.74
CA GLU A 71 12.38 -1.83 -13.95
C GLU A 71 13.59 -1.99 -13.01
N LEU A 72 13.38 -2.27 -11.72
CA LEU A 72 14.46 -2.53 -10.78
C LEU A 72 15.28 -3.77 -11.14
N LEU A 73 14.61 -4.87 -11.52
CA LEU A 73 15.29 -6.10 -11.90
C LEU A 73 16.13 -5.96 -13.17
N THR A 74 15.70 -5.14 -14.11
CA THR A 74 16.40 -4.90 -15.38
C THR A 74 17.41 -3.76 -15.33
N LYS A 75 17.32 -2.90 -14.34
CA LYS A 75 18.19 -1.72 -14.13
C LYS A 75 18.67 -1.66 -12.67
N PRO A 76 19.57 -2.57 -12.27
CA PRO A 76 20.00 -2.73 -10.88
C PRO A 76 20.74 -1.50 -10.30
N ASP A 77 21.13 -0.54 -11.14
CA ASP A 77 21.78 0.70 -10.70
C ASP A 77 20.76 1.76 -10.20
N LEU A 78 19.45 1.55 -10.41
CA LEU A 78 18.41 2.42 -9.85
C LEU A 78 18.39 2.30 -8.33
N GLN A 79 18.34 3.41 -7.62
CA GLN A 79 18.13 3.44 -6.16
C GLN A 79 16.71 3.02 -5.80
N GLY A 80 15.75 3.35 -6.63
CA GLY A 80 14.36 3.03 -6.58
C GLY A 80 13.61 3.69 -7.73
N CYS A 81 12.36 3.35 -7.87
CA CYS A 81 11.47 3.95 -8.86
C CYS A 81 10.07 4.14 -8.29
N TYR A 82 9.32 5.03 -8.90
CA TYR A 82 7.93 5.28 -8.53
C TYR A 82 7.09 5.57 -9.78
N CYS A 83 5.79 5.43 -9.64
CA CYS A 83 4.85 5.83 -10.68
C CYS A 83 3.59 6.45 -10.10
N LEU A 84 2.92 7.25 -10.92
CA LEU A 84 1.54 7.65 -10.71
C LEU A 84 0.71 6.97 -11.78
N SER A 85 -0.12 6.03 -11.38
CA SER A 85 -0.97 5.23 -12.25
C SER A 85 -2.44 5.43 -11.96
N THR A 86 -3.30 4.75 -12.70
CA THR A 86 -4.73 4.65 -12.37
C THR A 86 -5.06 3.18 -12.12
N SER A 87 -5.57 2.89 -10.95
CA SER A 87 -6.08 1.58 -10.58
C SER A 87 -7.50 1.39 -11.08
N TYR A 88 -7.78 0.22 -11.65
CA TYR A 88 -9.12 -0.22 -12.09
C TYR A 88 -9.46 -1.51 -11.36
N ARG A 89 -10.40 -1.46 -10.42
CA ARG A 89 -10.80 -2.62 -9.62
C ARG A 89 -12.26 -2.97 -9.88
N GLN A 90 -12.51 -4.12 -10.49
CA GLN A 90 -13.86 -4.61 -10.76
C GLN A 90 -14.41 -5.36 -9.52
N GLU A 91 -14.50 -4.67 -8.40
CA GLU A 91 -15.06 -5.23 -7.18
C GLU A 91 -16.57 -5.43 -7.31
N GLN A 92 -17.04 -6.58 -6.84
CA GLN A 92 -18.46 -6.91 -6.90
C GLN A 92 -19.29 -6.16 -5.85
N ASN A 93 -18.71 -5.88 -4.69
CA ASN A 93 -19.39 -5.27 -3.55
C ASN A 93 -18.51 -4.16 -2.91
N PRO A 94 -18.21 -3.08 -3.63
CA PRO A 94 -17.41 -1.99 -3.09
C PRO A 94 -18.13 -1.31 -1.93
N LEU A 95 -17.41 -1.05 -0.82
CA LEU A 95 -17.95 -0.33 0.33
C LEU A 95 -18.04 1.17 0.00
N PRO A 96 -19.24 1.79 0.05
CA PRO A 96 -19.40 3.22 -0.25
C PRO A 96 -18.56 4.10 0.70
N GLY A 97 -17.84 5.06 0.11
CA GLY A 97 -16.98 6.00 0.86
C GLY A 97 -15.63 5.41 1.28
N ARG A 98 -15.34 4.18 0.90
CA ARG A 98 -14.09 3.50 1.21
C ARG A 98 -13.45 2.84 -0.01
N HIS A 99 -14.24 2.18 -0.85
CA HIS A 99 -13.75 1.50 -2.05
C HIS A 99 -14.17 2.26 -3.29
N ASP A 100 -13.24 2.97 -3.89
CA ASP A 100 -13.37 3.48 -5.24
C ASP A 100 -12.92 2.40 -6.23
N VAL A 101 -13.67 2.24 -7.31
CA VAL A 101 -13.36 1.23 -8.35
C VAL A 101 -12.40 1.75 -9.42
N ILE A 102 -12.19 3.05 -9.47
CA ILE A 102 -11.22 3.72 -10.36
C ILE A 102 -10.63 4.90 -9.58
N PHE A 103 -9.34 4.86 -9.33
CA PHE A 103 -8.66 5.89 -8.54
C PHE A 103 -7.18 6.06 -8.94
N PRO A 104 -6.60 7.25 -8.73
CA PRO A 104 -5.16 7.44 -8.89
C PRO A 104 -4.42 6.67 -7.79
N MET A 105 -3.33 6.02 -8.17
CA MET A 105 -2.45 5.29 -7.27
C MET A 105 -1.02 5.76 -7.46
N PHE A 106 -0.37 6.13 -6.36
CA PHE A 106 1.05 6.43 -6.32
C PHE A 106 1.77 5.26 -5.69
N GLU A 107 2.73 4.67 -6.40
CA GLU A 107 3.41 3.45 -6.00
C GLU A 107 4.91 3.62 -6.13
N PHE A 108 5.67 2.95 -5.29
CA PHE A 108 7.13 2.93 -5.37
C PHE A 108 7.69 1.54 -5.11
N GLU A 109 8.88 1.31 -5.64
CA GLU A 109 9.70 0.13 -5.41
C GLU A 109 11.14 0.52 -5.18
N SER A 110 11.81 -0.16 -4.25
CA SER A 110 13.22 0.05 -3.95
C SER A 110 13.93 -1.23 -3.56
N HIS A 111 15.25 -1.21 -3.66
CA HIS A 111 16.07 -2.23 -3.03
C HIS A 111 16.02 -2.04 -1.51
N GLY A 112 16.10 -3.13 -0.77
CA GLY A 112 16.08 -3.10 0.68
C GLY A 112 15.36 -4.30 1.29
N ASP A 113 15.12 -4.20 2.57
CA ASP A 113 14.36 -5.21 3.31
C ASP A 113 13.13 -4.57 3.97
N PHE A 114 12.51 -5.31 4.90
CA PHE A 114 11.29 -4.86 5.55
C PHE A 114 11.51 -3.63 6.45
N ASP A 115 12.66 -3.53 7.09
CA ASP A 115 12.96 -2.41 7.98
C ASP A 115 13.26 -1.14 7.16
N ASP A 116 13.88 -1.30 5.97
CA ASP A 116 14.05 -0.20 5.00
C ASP A 116 12.68 0.30 4.51
N LEU A 117 11.73 -0.60 4.22
CA LEU A 117 10.36 -0.23 3.84
C LEU A 117 9.67 0.57 4.94
N LEU A 118 9.68 0.07 6.18
CA LEU A 118 9.07 0.76 7.32
C LEU A 118 9.68 2.16 7.52
N THR A 119 10.99 2.28 7.40
CA THR A 119 11.70 3.56 7.49
C THR A 119 11.25 4.51 6.37
N MET A 120 11.12 4.01 5.14
CA MET A 120 10.68 4.81 3.99
C MET A 120 9.26 5.34 4.18
N GLU A 121 8.34 4.48 4.61
CA GLU A 121 6.94 4.85 4.87
C GLU A 121 6.81 5.83 6.04
N ASN A 122 7.59 5.63 7.11
CA ASN A 122 7.66 6.55 8.24
C ASN A 122 8.13 7.95 7.80
N ASP A 123 9.22 8.02 7.04
CA ASP A 123 9.73 9.28 6.49
C ASP A 123 8.72 9.95 5.56
N LEU A 124 8.03 9.15 4.73
CA LEU A 124 7.00 9.65 3.82
C LEU A 124 5.83 10.28 4.60
N CYS A 125 5.32 9.60 5.62
CA CYS A 125 4.24 10.13 6.46
C CYS A 125 4.65 11.47 7.10
N LYS A 126 5.89 11.58 7.60
CA LYS A 126 6.42 12.85 8.16
C LYS A 126 6.51 13.93 7.09
N HIS A 127 7.00 13.59 5.90
CA HIS A 127 7.10 14.54 4.78
C HIS A 127 5.74 15.07 4.34
N LEU A 128 4.72 14.21 4.33
CA LEU A 128 3.33 14.58 4.04
C LEU A 128 2.68 15.43 5.16
N GLY A 129 3.35 15.61 6.29
CA GLY A 129 2.94 16.50 7.37
C GLY A 129 2.12 15.82 8.47
N PHE A 130 2.00 14.49 8.45
CA PHE A 130 1.42 13.76 9.57
C PHE A 130 2.24 13.96 10.84
N LYS A 131 1.56 14.02 11.97
CA LYS A 131 2.19 14.26 13.27
C LYS A 131 1.99 13.07 14.17
N CYS A 132 3.07 12.66 14.83
CA CYS A 132 2.98 11.68 15.90
C CYS A 132 2.38 12.32 17.17
N ASP A 133 1.55 11.57 17.85
CA ASP A 133 1.14 11.91 19.21
C ASP A 133 2.21 11.42 20.18
N PHE A 134 2.94 12.33 20.81
CA PHE A 134 3.99 12.02 21.79
C PHE A 134 3.48 11.30 23.05
N ASN A 135 2.18 11.15 23.22
CA ASN A 135 1.59 10.34 24.29
C ASN A 135 1.46 8.86 23.93
N LEU A 136 1.64 8.52 22.66
CA LEU A 136 1.62 7.14 22.17
C LEU A 136 3.03 6.59 22.08
N ALA A 137 3.17 5.30 22.37
CA ALA A 137 4.44 4.63 22.17
C ALA A 137 4.68 4.42 20.66
N PRO A 138 5.83 4.81 20.13
CA PRO A 138 6.18 4.53 18.75
C PRO A 138 6.38 3.01 18.55
N TYR A 139 6.23 2.57 17.30
CA TYR A 139 6.50 1.19 16.93
C TYR A 139 7.99 1.05 16.56
N ASP A 140 8.71 0.23 17.31
CA ASP A 140 10.15 0.03 17.14
C ASP A 140 10.91 1.38 17.05
N ASP A 141 11.66 1.60 15.99
CA ASP A 141 12.42 2.82 15.74
C ASP A 141 11.67 3.87 14.88
N LEU A 142 10.34 3.68 14.68
CA LEU A 142 9.51 4.62 13.92
C LEU A 142 9.04 5.78 14.80
N ASP A 143 8.54 6.83 14.16
CA ASP A 143 7.93 7.97 14.87
C ASP A 143 6.44 7.74 15.21
N PHE A 144 5.77 6.86 14.48
CA PHE A 144 4.35 6.59 14.62
C PHE A 144 4.06 5.29 15.37
N PRO A 145 2.87 5.16 15.98
CA PRO A 145 2.45 3.93 16.61
C PRO A 145 2.25 2.80 15.60
N GLY A 146 2.33 1.57 16.08
CA GLY A 146 2.10 0.38 15.25
C GLY A 146 1.95 -0.88 16.08
N GLY A 147 1.76 -1.99 15.41
CA GLY A 147 1.67 -3.29 16.05
C GLY A 147 1.59 -4.44 15.06
N MET A 148 2.00 -5.61 15.52
CA MET A 148 1.82 -6.84 14.74
C MET A 148 0.34 -7.18 14.62
N TYR A 149 -0.08 -7.62 13.44
CA TYR A 149 -1.47 -7.98 13.11
C TYR A 149 -2.13 -8.85 14.19
N GLN A 150 -1.47 -9.90 14.66
CA GLN A 150 -2.04 -10.82 15.66
C GLN A 150 -2.23 -10.17 17.03
N SER A 151 -1.37 -9.27 17.41
CA SER A 151 -1.48 -8.53 18.68
C SER A 151 -2.66 -7.55 18.64
N VAL A 152 -2.81 -6.87 17.50
CA VAL A 152 -3.93 -5.95 17.26
C VAL A 152 -5.25 -6.70 17.17
N LEU A 153 -5.30 -7.82 16.45
CA LEU A 153 -6.48 -8.68 16.37
C LEU A 153 -6.91 -9.20 17.75
N ALA A 154 -5.96 -9.64 18.56
CA ALA A 154 -6.24 -10.11 19.92
C ALA A 154 -6.86 -9.02 20.81
N LYS A 155 -6.49 -7.75 20.60
CA LYS A 155 -7.06 -6.59 21.31
C LYS A 155 -8.52 -6.35 20.91
N TYR A 156 -8.84 -6.46 19.64
CA TYR A 156 -10.17 -6.12 19.12
C TYR A 156 -11.16 -7.27 19.09
N THR A 157 -10.74 -8.48 19.41
CA THR A 157 -11.60 -9.66 19.45
C THR A 157 -12.32 -9.97 18.14
N GLY A 158 -11.66 -10.67 17.25
CA GLY A 158 -12.19 -11.06 15.94
C GLY A 158 -11.46 -12.28 15.39
N THR A 159 -11.85 -12.71 14.22
CA THR A 159 -11.14 -13.74 13.43
C THR A 159 -10.22 -13.11 12.38
N GLU A 160 -10.52 -11.88 12.01
CA GLU A 160 -9.80 -11.07 11.02
C GLU A 160 -9.99 -9.58 11.32
N LEU A 161 -9.03 -8.76 10.92
CA LEU A 161 -9.18 -7.31 10.97
C LEU A 161 -9.96 -6.84 9.74
N ASP A 162 -10.84 -5.88 9.92
CA ASP A 162 -11.70 -5.31 8.89
C ASP A 162 -11.76 -3.77 9.01
N ALA A 163 -12.49 -3.13 8.12
CA ALA A 163 -12.68 -1.68 8.07
C ALA A 163 -13.09 -1.05 9.41
N HIS A 164 -13.90 -1.76 10.22
CA HIS A 164 -14.30 -1.27 11.54
C HIS A 164 -13.14 -1.28 12.53
N HIS A 165 -12.22 -2.22 12.42
CA HIS A 165 -11.03 -2.28 13.26
C HIS A 165 -10.04 -1.20 12.88
N GLU A 166 -9.91 -0.87 11.59
CA GLU A 166 -9.06 0.25 11.12
C GLU A 166 -9.59 1.60 11.63
N GLU A 167 -10.90 1.80 11.59
CA GLU A 167 -11.52 3.00 12.20
C GLU A 167 -11.22 3.09 13.70
N LYS A 168 -11.19 1.97 14.42
CA LYS A 168 -10.80 1.95 15.84
C LYS A 168 -9.32 2.28 16.02
N MET A 169 -8.44 1.80 15.14
CA MET A 169 -7.02 2.16 15.19
C MET A 169 -6.86 3.66 15.03
N TYR A 170 -7.58 4.28 14.10
CA TYR A 170 -7.58 5.73 13.94
C TYR A 170 -8.02 6.48 15.23
N GLN A 171 -9.12 6.03 15.84
CA GLN A 171 -9.64 6.66 17.08
C GLN A 171 -8.69 6.50 18.27
N GLU A 172 -7.94 5.40 18.34
CA GLU A 172 -7.05 5.09 19.45
C GLU A 172 -5.63 5.59 19.26
N TYR A 173 -5.12 5.59 18.03
CA TYR A 173 -3.71 5.83 17.73
C TYR A 173 -3.47 7.06 16.85
N GLY A 174 -4.53 7.74 16.38
CA GLY A 174 -4.43 8.95 15.56
C GLY A 174 -4.29 8.66 14.08
N ASP A 175 -3.75 9.64 13.35
CA ASP A 175 -3.81 9.70 11.89
C ASP A 175 -3.03 8.62 11.17
N VAL A 176 -2.01 8.03 11.80
CA VAL A 176 -1.12 7.02 11.19
C VAL A 176 -0.88 5.88 12.17
N PHE A 177 -1.05 4.65 11.69
CA PHE A 177 -0.74 3.43 12.43
C PHE A 177 -0.11 2.37 11.50
N PHE A 178 1.02 1.80 11.90
CA PHE A 178 1.73 0.76 11.16
C PHE A 178 1.24 -0.62 11.58
N LEU A 179 0.44 -1.27 10.74
CA LEU A 179 -0.02 -2.64 10.95
C LEU A 179 0.91 -3.62 10.24
N THR A 180 1.64 -4.44 11.00
CA THR A 180 2.77 -5.22 10.48
C THR A 180 2.63 -6.71 10.71
N ARG A 181 3.48 -7.49 10.05
CA ARG A 181 3.65 -8.94 10.30
C ARG A 181 2.34 -9.72 10.16
N PHE A 182 1.80 -9.72 8.98
CA PHE A 182 0.55 -10.41 8.68
C PHE A 182 0.71 -11.94 8.69
N PRO A 183 -0.28 -12.70 9.19
CA PRO A 183 -0.31 -14.14 8.99
C PRO A 183 -0.26 -14.51 7.51
N GLU A 184 0.52 -15.52 7.14
CA GLU A 184 0.62 -16.02 5.75
C GLU A 184 -0.76 -16.34 5.13
N THR A 185 -1.76 -16.63 5.97
CA THR A 185 -3.11 -16.99 5.55
C THR A 185 -4.02 -15.81 5.25
N THR A 186 -3.70 -14.60 5.72
CA THR A 186 -4.54 -13.40 5.50
C THR A 186 -4.19 -12.67 4.21
N SER A 187 -3.00 -12.91 3.67
CA SER A 187 -2.53 -12.26 2.47
C SER A 187 -1.85 -13.29 1.58
N PRO A 188 -2.47 -13.69 0.47
CA PRO A 188 -1.94 -14.71 -0.42
C PRO A 188 -0.83 -14.18 -1.35
N PHE A 189 -0.14 -13.11 -0.98
CA PHE A 189 0.98 -12.62 -1.76
C PHE A 189 2.14 -13.62 -1.74
N TRP A 190 2.34 -14.27 -2.81
CA TRP A 190 3.32 -15.33 -3.05
C TRP A 190 4.75 -14.78 -3.09
N ASN A 191 4.90 -13.50 -3.37
CA ASN A 191 6.17 -12.79 -3.43
C ASN A 191 6.61 -12.20 -2.08
N MET A 192 5.77 -12.25 -1.05
CA MET A 192 6.14 -11.75 0.27
C MET A 192 7.15 -12.65 0.96
N LYS A 193 8.21 -12.05 1.45
CA LYS A 193 9.19 -12.75 2.28
C LYS A 193 8.54 -13.13 3.62
N ILE A 194 8.72 -14.38 4.02
CA ILE A 194 8.30 -14.85 5.34
C ILE A 194 9.30 -14.34 6.37
N SER A 195 8.79 -13.72 7.44
CA SER A 195 9.57 -13.26 8.57
C SER A 195 10.27 -14.42 9.28
N GLU A 196 11.42 -14.14 9.90
CA GLU A 196 12.06 -15.06 10.84
C GLU A 196 11.26 -15.18 12.15
N GLU A 197 10.53 -14.14 12.50
CA GLU A 197 9.61 -14.14 13.63
C GLU A 197 8.43 -15.10 13.38
N ARG A 198 7.87 -15.57 14.48
CA ARG A 198 6.71 -16.48 14.44
C ARG A 198 5.60 -15.95 15.32
N GLY A 199 4.39 -16.02 14.80
CA GLY A 199 3.17 -15.74 15.54
C GLY A 199 2.79 -16.87 16.52
N PRO A 200 1.64 -16.73 17.20
CA PRO A 200 1.09 -17.74 18.08
C PRO A 200 1.05 -19.13 17.43
N LYS A 201 1.35 -20.17 18.21
CA LYS A 201 1.38 -21.58 17.73
C LYS A 201 2.35 -21.82 16.55
N ASN A 202 3.47 -21.06 16.51
CA ASN A 202 4.46 -21.14 15.44
C ASN A 202 3.94 -20.75 14.07
N MET A 203 2.94 -19.86 14.01
CA MET A 203 2.36 -19.33 12.78
C MET A 203 3.43 -18.57 11.98
N LYS A 204 3.44 -18.77 10.67
CA LYS A 204 4.29 -17.98 9.78
C LYS A 204 3.70 -16.59 9.57
N LEU A 205 4.56 -15.61 9.58
CA LEU A 205 4.22 -14.20 9.38
C LEU A 205 4.90 -13.70 8.10
N ALA A 206 4.16 -12.98 7.28
CA ALA A 206 4.71 -12.29 6.12
C ALA A 206 5.31 -10.95 6.54
N ASN A 207 6.39 -10.55 5.88
CA ASN A 207 6.94 -9.20 5.95
C ASN A 207 6.04 -8.25 5.14
N LYS A 208 4.85 -8.01 5.68
CA LYS A 208 3.86 -7.07 5.15
C LYS A 208 3.62 -5.97 6.18
N CYS A 209 3.48 -4.75 5.69
CA CYS A 209 2.98 -3.60 6.43
C CYS A 209 1.82 -2.98 5.66
N ASP A 210 0.75 -2.65 6.36
CA ASP A 210 -0.30 -1.75 5.89
C ASP A 210 -0.22 -0.49 6.76
N VAL A 211 -0.02 0.65 6.13
CA VAL A 211 -0.08 1.93 6.83
C VAL A 211 -1.54 2.38 6.88
N ILE A 212 -2.14 2.33 8.05
CA ILE A 212 -3.52 2.78 8.24
C ILE A 212 -3.50 4.29 8.42
N MET A 213 -3.99 5.02 7.42
CA MET A 213 -4.09 6.48 7.43
C MET A 213 -5.54 6.94 7.52
N GLY A 214 -5.87 7.73 8.54
CA GLY A 214 -7.25 8.20 8.74
C GLY A 214 -8.29 7.09 8.87
N GLY A 215 -7.89 5.89 9.34
CA GLY A 215 -8.76 4.73 9.49
C GLY A 215 -8.95 3.90 8.22
N MET A 216 -8.08 4.06 7.22
CA MET A 216 -8.08 3.27 5.99
C MET A 216 -6.69 2.74 5.67
N GLU A 217 -6.62 1.50 5.18
CA GLU A 217 -5.41 0.93 4.58
C GLU A 217 -5.00 1.74 3.34
N THR A 218 -3.71 1.99 3.20
CA THR A 218 -3.13 2.73 2.07
C THR A 218 -2.03 1.93 1.40
#